data_6f16bce2169a88ff1e82eb7372d50568
#
_entry.id   6f16bce2169a88ff1e82eb7372d50568
#
_cell.length_a   1.000
_cell.length_b   1.000
_cell.length_c   1.000
_cell.angle_alpha   90.00
_cell.angle_beta   90.00
_cell.angle_gamma   90.00
#
_symmetry.space_group_name_H-M   'P 1'
#
loop_
_entity.id
_entity.type
_entity.pdbx_description
1 polymer ?
#
loop_
_entity_poly.entity_id
_entity_poly.type
_entity_poly.pdbx_seq_one_letter_code
_entity_poly.pdbx_strand_id
1 'polypeptide(L)'
;MSEHEEFKSLPYINDILVKTDVIKDNTRNNEEHQYLNLIQNILDNGLLEEGRNGRTKSIFGGSMRFSLKNGKIPILTTKKVAWKTCLKELLWFIRGETDCKNLQRENVHIWHENDSKDFKKNIGLGHYPEGILGPIYGYQWRHFNAPYHVRSGNILDENQNGIDQLHYIIEQLKNPATRNSRRLIMTAWNPCQLNKMVLPPCHVMCQFNVHDGNKLSCCMYQRSVDVPVGSPFNIASYSFLTHLLAKHCGLEAYEFIYFMGNCHIYEEHLDVIKEQLERQPLEFPNLEIINKRENINDYIVDDFQITGYKSHEAIKIKMIA
;
A
#
# COMPACT_ATOMS: atom_id res chain seq x y z
N MET A 1 -45.09 -8.02 -37.68
CA MET A 1 -45.15 -7.02 -36.59
C MET A 1 -43.99 -7.36 -35.66
N SER A 2 -42.89 -6.63 -35.83
CA SER A 2 -41.66 -6.80 -35.06
C SER A 2 -41.56 -5.60 -34.12
N GLU A 3 -41.70 -5.83 -32.85
CA GLU A 3 -41.45 -4.82 -31.80
C GLU A 3 -39.94 -4.75 -31.56
N HIS A 4 -39.30 -3.69 -32.07
CA HIS A 4 -38.02 -3.25 -31.63
C HIS A 4 -38.21 -2.43 -30.35
N GLU A 5 -37.93 -3.02 -29.17
CA GLU A 5 -37.75 -2.25 -27.94
C GLU A 5 -36.43 -1.47 -28.04
N GLU A 6 -36.55 -0.16 -28.15
CA GLU A 6 -35.44 0.77 -27.97
C GLU A 6 -34.92 0.65 -26.55
N PHE A 7 -33.70 0.14 -26.40
CA PHE A 7 -32.91 0.28 -25.19
C PHE A 7 -32.64 1.76 -24.94
N LYS A 8 -33.47 2.41 -24.13
CA LYS A 8 -33.16 3.75 -23.59
C LYS A 8 -31.87 3.66 -22.81
N SER A 9 -30.84 4.31 -23.29
CA SER A 9 -29.53 4.47 -22.63
C SER A 9 -29.75 5.00 -21.21
N LEU A 10 -29.30 4.25 -20.23
CA LEU A 10 -29.28 4.68 -18.84
C LEU A 10 -28.37 5.93 -18.71
N PRO A 11 -28.85 7.02 -18.09
CA PRO A 11 -28.08 8.27 -17.98
C PRO A 11 -26.84 8.18 -17.07
N TYR A 12 -26.54 7.02 -16.49
CA TYR A 12 -25.48 6.82 -15.52
C TYR A 12 -24.08 6.56 -16.08
N ILE A 13 -23.93 6.32 -17.40
CA ILE A 13 -22.61 5.98 -17.96
C ILE A 13 -21.79 7.23 -18.30
N ASN A 14 -22.43 8.35 -18.57
CA ASN A 14 -21.73 9.59 -18.94
C ASN A 14 -21.20 10.40 -17.73
N ASP A 15 -21.70 10.18 -16.53
CA ASP A 15 -21.20 10.85 -15.32
C ASP A 15 -20.03 10.14 -14.66
N ILE A 16 -19.74 8.87 -15.05
CA ILE A 16 -18.57 8.10 -14.60
C ILE A 16 -17.33 8.38 -15.45
N LEU A 17 -17.46 8.94 -16.61
CA LEU A 17 -16.35 9.58 -17.30
C LEU A 17 -16.05 10.88 -16.57
N VAL A 18 -15.35 10.73 -15.43
CA VAL A 18 -14.69 11.84 -14.75
C VAL A 18 -14.10 12.73 -15.81
N LYS A 19 -14.61 13.96 -15.91
CA LYS A 19 -13.99 15.02 -16.67
C LYS A 19 -12.53 15.07 -16.29
N THR A 20 -11.70 14.44 -17.08
CA THR A 20 -10.25 14.69 -17.10
C THR A 20 -10.06 16.05 -17.78
N ASP A 21 -10.70 17.08 -17.26
CA ASP A 21 -10.28 18.43 -17.51
C ASP A 21 -8.89 18.54 -16.90
N VAL A 22 -7.90 18.36 -17.76
CA VAL A 22 -6.50 18.68 -17.48
C VAL A 22 -6.49 20.16 -17.15
N ILE A 23 -6.66 20.47 -15.86
CA ILE A 23 -6.44 21.82 -15.35
C ILE A 23 -4.97 22.09 -15.56
N LYS A 24 -4.66 22.93 -16.55
CA LYS A 24 -3.32 23.44 -16.85
C LYS A 24 -2.88 24.49 -15.81
N ASP A 25 -3.00 24.18 -14.53
CA ASP A 25 -2.38 24.96 -13.49
C ASP A 25 -1.23 24.14 -12.89
N ASN A 26 -0.02 24.36 -13.41
CA ASN A 26 1.20 23.66 -13.03
C ASN A 26 1.71 24.03 -11.62
N THR A 27 0.96 24.78 -10.83
CA THR A 27 1.43 25.30 -9.53
C THR A 27 0.79 24.62 -8.31
N ARG A 28 -0.16 23.69 -8.50
CA ARG A 28 -0.85 23.00 -7.41
C ARG A 28 -0.75 21.50 -7.55
N ASN A 29 -0.52 20.79 -6.43
CA ASN A 29 -0.52 19.33 -6.38
C ASN A 29 -1.95 18.78 -6.52
N ASN A 30 -2.41 18.62 -7.76
CA ASN A 30 -3.74 18.09 -8.04
C ASN A 30 -3.88 16.60 -7.68
N GLU A 31 -2.78 15.87 -7.58
CA GLU A 31 -2.81 14.42 -7.30
C GLU A 31 -3.18 14.12 -5.85
N GLU A 32 -2.75 14.96 -4.88
CA GLU A 32 -3.12 14.79 -3.47
C GLU A 32 -4.59 15.15 -3.21
N HIS A 33 -5.22 15.96 -4.06
CA HIS A 33 -6.66 16.23 -3.95
C HIS A 33 -7.52 14.96 -4.10
N GLN A 34 -7.06 13.91 -4.78
CA GLN A 34 -7.77 12.63 -4.82
C GLN A 34 -7.95 12.04 -3.42
N TYR A 35 -6.92 12.16 -2.57
CA TYR A 35 -6.98 11.72 -1.17
C TYR A 35 -7.93 12.61 -0.34
N LEU A 36 -7.84 13.94 -0.47
CA LEU A 36 -8.73 14.86 0.23
C LEU A 36 -10.19 14.67 -0.21
N ASN A 37 -10.44 14.49 -1.50
CA ASN A 37 -11.76 14.22 -2.04
C ASN A 37 -12.34 12.89 -1.53
N LEU A 38 -11.51 11.86 -1.34
CA LEU A 38 -11.95 10.60 -0.73
C LEU A 38 -12.40 10.82 0.72
N ILE A 39 -11.64 11.58 1.51
CA ILE A 39 -12.02 11.94 2.88
C ILE A 39 -13.35 12.70 2.87
N GLN A 40 -13.48 13.75 2.04
CA GLN A 40 -14.70 14.54 1.93
C GLN A 40 -15.90 13.66 1.54
N ASN A 41 -15.72 12.77 0.57
CA ASN A 41 -16.78 11.84 0.15
C ASN A 41 -17.23 10.91 1.30
N ILE A 42 -16.29 10.41 2.12
CA ILE A 42 -16.65 9.61 3.30
C ILE A 42 -17.40 10.45 4.32
N LEU A 43 -16.98 11.71 4.56
CA LEU A 43 -17.66 12.59 5.49
C LEU A 43 -19.07 12.95 5.04
N ASP A 44 -19.31 13.13 3.75
CA ASP A 44 -20.61 13.53 3.21
C ASP A 44 -21.55 12.35 3.02
N ASN A 45 -21.06 11.26 2.42
CA ASN A 45 -21.88 10.18 1.89
C ASN A 45 -21.67 8.83 2.60
N GLY A 46 -20.65 8.71 3.47
CA GLY A 46 -20.35 7.45 4.16
C GLY A 46 -21.44 7.06 5.17
N LEU A 47 -21.65 5.76 5.31
CA LEU A 47 -22.54 5.18 6.32
C LEU A 47 -21.76 4.92 7.61
N LEU A 48 -22.39 5.19 8.75
CA LEU A 48 -21.82 4.92 10.07
C LEU A 48 -22.23 3.52 10.52
N GLU A 49 -21.26 2.65 10.73
CA GLU A 49 -21.46 1.23 11.05
C GLU A 49 -20.56 0.80 12.21
N GLU A 50 -21.04 -0.16 12.99
CA GLU A 50 -20.24 -0.83 14.01
C GLU A 50 -19.23 -1.77 13.33
N GLY A 51 -17.97 -1.61 13.66
CA GLY A 51 -16.87 -2.46 13.22
C GLY A 51 -16.27 -3.26 14.38
N ARG A 52 -15.34 -4.15 14.04
CA ARG A 52 -14.62 -4.96 15.05
C ARG A 52 -13.89 -4.09 16.10
N ASN A 53 -13.34 -2.98 15.67
CA ASN A 53 -12.47 -2.10 16.48
C ASN A 53 -13.12 -0.75 16.81
N GLY A 54 -14.45 -0.63 16.70
CA GLY A 54 -15.21 0.59 16.94
C GLY A 54 -16.02 1.04 15.72
N ARG A 55 -16.74 2.14 15.88
CA ARG A 55 -17.61 2.68 14.83
C ARG A 55 -16.79 3.40 13.77
N THR A 56 -17.16 3.16 12.52
CA THR A 56 -16.53 3.78 11.36
C THR A 56 -17.55 4.39 10.42
N LYS A 57 -17.23 5.51 9.82
CA LYS A 57 -17.96 6.06 8.68
C LYS A 57 -17.26 5.59 7.41
N SER A 58 -17.97 4.90 6.51
CA SER A 58 -17.36 4.21 5.39
C SER A 58 -18.12 4.33 4.08
N ILE A 59 -17.39 4.22 2.96
CA ILE A 59 -17.90 3.95 1.62
C ILE A 59 -17.23 2.69 1.07
N PHE A 60 -17.87 2.02 0.13
CA PHE A 60 -17.32 0.86 -0.54
C PHE A 60 -16.90 1.19 -1.97
N GLY A 61 -15.60 1.01 -2.26
CA GLY A 61 -15.00 1.30 -3.55
C GLY A 61 -14.38 2.70 -3.62
N GLY A 62 -13.13 2.74 -4.05
CA GLY A 62 -12.39 3.97 -4.30
C GLY A 62 -11.15 3.71 -5.14
N SER A 63 -10.64 4.75 -5.79
CA SER A 63 -9.39 4.66 -6.54
C SER A 63 -8.65 5.98 -6.56
N MET A 64 -7.32 5.90 -6.62
CA MET A 64 -6.42 7.04 -6.80
C MET A 64 -5.34 6.67 -7.81
N ARG A 65 -4.77 7.66 -8.48
CA ARG A 65 -3.67 7.47 -9.43
C ARG A 65 -2.61 8.55 -9.20
N PHE A 66 -1.37 8.13 -9.07
CA PHE A 66 -0.23 9.01 -8.82
C PHE A 66 0.85 8.81 -9.87
N SER A 67 1.36 9.90 -10.41
CA SER A 67 2.52 9.89 -11.30
C SER A 67 3.79 9.69 -10.49
N LEU A 68 4.67 8.79 -10.97
CA LEU A 68 6.00 8.56 -10.42
C LEU A 68 7.11 9.05 -11.36
N LYS A 69 6.74 9.70 -12.44
CA LYS A 69 7.68 10.19 -13.48
C LYS A 69 8.71 11.15 -12.88
N ASN A 70 9.91 11.11 -13.41
CA ASN A 70 11.00 12.02 -13.04
C ASN A 70 11.37 11.97 -11.55
N GLY A 71 11.21 10.81 -10.92
CA GLY A 71 11.50 10.62 -9.50
C GLY A 71 10.41 11.14 -8.55
N LYS A 72 9.29 11.68 -9.03
CA LYS A 72 8.19 12.11 -8.16
C LYS A 72 7.72 10.94 -7.28
N ILE A 73 7.52 11.23 -5.98
CA ILE A 73 6.98 10.26 -5.03
C ILE A 73 5.84 10.90 -4.22
N PRO A 74 4.64 10.29 -4.22
CA PRO A 74 3.46 10.82 -3.53
C PRO A 74 3.52 10.57 -2.01
N ILE A 75 4.35 11.35 -1.33
CA ILE A 75 4.33 11.47 0.13
C ILE A 75 3.44 12.66 0.46
N LEU A 76 2.30 12.41 1.10
CA LEU A 76 1.32 13.47 1.36
C LEU A 76 1.94 14.69 2.05
N THR A 77 1.43 15.86 1.71
CA THR A 77 1.95 17.15 2.17
C THR A 77 0.99 17.89 3.07
N THR A 78 -0.31 17.59 3.02
CA THR A 78 -1.33 18.19 3.89
C THR A 78 -1.22 17.76 5.36
N LYS A 79 -0.43 16.74 5.62
CA LYS A 79 0.12 16.40 6.94
C LYS A 79 1.47 15.74 6.80
N LYS A 80 2.29 15.84 7.84
CA LYS A 80 3.61 15.19 7.87
C LYS A 80 3.48 13.67 7.91
N VAL A 81 4.12 12.97 6.98
CA VAL A 81 4.16 11.52 6.90
C VAL A 81 5.54 11.01 7.32
N ALA A 82 5.57 10.01 8.20
CA ALA A 82 6.81 9.34 8.64
C ALA A 82 7.31 8.36 7.58
N TRP A 83 7.70 8.87 6.41
CA TRP A 83 8.05 8.07 5.24
C TRP A 83 9.22 7.09 5.47
N LYS A 84 10.16 7.41 6.39
CA LYS A 84 11.24 6.46 6.74
C LYS A 84 10.69 5.21 7.43
N THR A 85 9.65 5.36 8.24
CA THR A 85 8.93 4.24 8.87
C THR A 85 8.28 3.35 7.81
N CYS A 86 7.60 3.97 6.81
CA CYS A 86 7.02 3.24 5.67
C CYS A 86 8.09 2.46 4.89
N LEU A 87 9.23 3.09 4.62
CA LEU A 87 10.31 2.47 3.86
C LEU A 87 10.95 1.31 4.62
N LYS A 88 11.17 1.45 5.93
CA LYS A 88 11.71 0.37 6.77
C LYS A 88 10.78 -0.84 6.79
N GLU A 89 9.48 -0.63 6.93
CA GLU A 89 8.49 -1.70 6.86
C GLU A 89 8.48 -2.38 5.49
N LEU A 90 8.51 -1.59 4.39
CA LEU A 90 8.58 -2.15 3.04
C LEU A 90 9.82 -3.03 2.84
N LEU A 91 11.00 -2.56 3.26
CA LEU A 91 12.23 -3.33 3.17
C LEU A 91 12.17 -4.61 4.02
N TRP A 92 11.53 -4.56 5.18
CA TRP A 92 11.26 -5.72 6.01
C TRP A 92 10.32 -6.72 5.31
N PHE A 93 9.25 -6.27 4.62
CA PHE A 93 8.42 -7.13 3.78
C PHE A 93 9.22 -7.76 2.62
N ILE A 94 10.07 -6.98 1.94
CA ILE A 94 10.91 -7.46 0.83
C ILE A 94 11.83 -8.59 1.29
N ARG A 95 12.38 -8.53 2.51
CA ARG A 95 13.18 -9.61 3.09
C ARG A 95 12.37 -10.82 3.55
N GLY A 96 11.04 -10.76 3.50
CA GLY A 96 10.17 -11.86 3.94
C GLY A 96 10.11 -12.04 5.45
N GLU A 97 10.56 -11.05 6.20
CA GLU A 97 10.63 -11.10 7.66
C GLU A 97 9.24 -11.04 8.29
N THR A 98 9.07 -11.70 9.44
CA THR A 98 7.82 -11.77 10.21
C THR A 98 8.01 -11.50 11.70
N ASP A 99 9.25 -11.31 12.16
CA ASP A 99 9.57 -10.88 13.52
C ASP A 99 9.61 -9.35 13.59
N CYS A 100 8.59 -8.74 14.20
CA CYS A 100 8.52 -7.29 14.32
C CYS A 100 9.56 -6.70 15.29
N LYS A 101 10.28 -7.52 16.07
CA LYS A 101 11.42 -7.05 16.87
C LYS A 101 12.54 -6.48 15.99
N ASN A 102 12.68 -6.96 14.76
CA ASN A 102 13.63 -6.40 13.81
C ASN A 102 13.27 -4.94 13.47
N LEU A 103 11.98 -4.65 13.26
CA LEU A 103 11.51 -3.28 13.09
C LEU A 103 11.66 -2.42 14.35
N GLN A 104 11.39 -2.99 15.54
CA GLN A 104 11.55 -2.29 16.82
C GLN A 104 13.00 -1.86 17.07
N ARG A 105 14.00 -2.69 16.69
CA ARG A 105 15.43 -2.33 16.76
C ARG A 105 15.77 -1.13 15.88
N GLU A 106 14.99 -0.91 14.82
CA GLU A 106 15.09 0.24 13.94
C GLU A 106 14.17 1.42 14.36
N ASN A 107 13.61 1.36 15.57
CA ASN A 107 12.68 2.34 16.12
C ASN A 107 11.36 2.46 15.32
N VAL A 108 10.82 1.33 14.85
CA VAL A 108 9.53 1.20 14.16
C VAL A 108 8.61 0.34 15.03
N HIS A 109 7.52 0.92 15.54
CA HIS A 109 6.64 0.28 16.53
C HIS A 109 5.20 0.09 16.03
N ILE A 110 4.96 0.20 14.72
CA ILE A 110 3.61 0.16 14.12
C ILE A 110 2.90 -1.19 14.31
N TRP A 111 3.62 -2.27 14.61
CA TRP A 111 3.07 -3.61 14.88
C TRP A 111 2.94 -3.94 16.38
N HIS A 112 3.27 -2.99 17.27
CA HIS A 112 3.35 -3.25 18.72
C HIS A 112 2.02 -3.75 19.30
N GLU A 113 0.89 -3.13 18.93
CA GLU A 113 -0.44 -3.53 19.43
C GLU A 113 -0.82 -4.93 18.96
N ASN A 114 -0.57 -5.25 17.68
CA ASN A 114 -0.85 -6.57 17.12
C ASN A 114 0.09 -7.67 17.68
N ASP A 115 1.27 -7.30 18.19
CA ASP A 115 2.22 -8.21 18.82
C ASP A 115 1.88 -8.48 20.31
N SER A 116 0.99 -7.71 20.93
CA SER A 116 0.66 -7.87 22.34
C SER A 116 0.10 -9.28 22.66
N LYS A 117 0.43 -9.78 23.86
CA LYS A 117 -0.04 -11.12 24.29
C LYS A 117 -1.57 -11.21 24.33
N ASP A 118 -2.22 -10.13 24.75
CA ASP A 118 -3.68 -10.09 24.88
C ASP A 118 -4.32 -10.11 23.48
N PHE A 119 -3.80 -9.32 22.55
CA PHE A 119 -4.27 -9.33 21.16
C PHE A 119 -4.16 -10.73 20.54
N LYS A 120 -2.96 -11.33 20.59
CA LYS A 120 -2.71 -12.70 20.09
C LYS A 120 -3.62 -13.74 20.73
N LYS A 121 -3.82 -13.66 22.05
CA LYS A 121 -4.72 -14.57 22.78
C LYS A 121 -6.17 -14.44 22.28
N ASN A 122 -6.64 -13.23 22.08
CA ASN A 122 -8.02 -12.96 21.64
C ASN A 122 -8.31 -13.50 20.23
N ILE A 123 -7.29 -13.59 19.37
CA ILE A 123 -7.43 -14.16 18.02
C ILE A 123 -7.00 -15.62 17.91
N GLY A 124 -6.75 -16.30 19.04
CA GLY A 124 -6.36 -17.73 19.08
C GLY A 124 -4.89 -18.01 18.81
N LEU A 125 -4.04 -16.99 18.72
CA LEU A 125 -2.59 -17.10 18.46
C LEU A 125 -1.73 -16.85 19.72
N GLY A 126 -2.29 -17.00 20.91
CA GLY A 126 -1.60 -16.79 22.18
C GLY A 126 -0.36 -17.67 22.41
N HIS A 127 -0.17 -18.72 21.61
CA HIS A 127 1.02 -19.57 21.60
C HIS A 127 2.21 -18.97 20.80
N TYR A 128 1.98 -17.87 20.05
CA TYR A 128 3.07 -17.22 19.32
C TYR A 128 4.01 -16.47 20.27
N PRO A 129 5.34 -16.64 20.10
CA PRO A 129 6.30 -15.82 20.82
C PRO A 129 6.11 -14.33 20.55
N GLU A 130 6.64 -13.51 21.45
CA GLU A 130 6.72 -12.07 21.25
C GLU A 130 7.56 -11.75 20.01
N GLY A 131 7.10 -10.80 19.20
CA GLY A 131 7.69 -10.40 17.93
C GLY A 131 7.10 -11.14 16.73
N ILE A 132 6.63 -12.38 16.91
CA ILE A 132 6.19 -13.22 15.78
C ILE A 132 4.75 -12.86 15.37
N LEU A 133 4.59 -12.45 14.11
CA LEU A 133 3.31 -12.00 13.54
C LEU A 133 2.62 -13.04 12.64
N GLY A 134 3.28 -14.19 12.41
CA GLY A 134 2.76 -15.20 11.49
C GLY A 134 3.12 -14.93 10.03
N PRO A 135 2.60 -15.73 9.09
CA PRO A 135 2.96 -15.69 7.67
C PRO A 135 2.31 -14.49 6.92
N ILE A 136 2.51 -13.27 7.44
CA ILE A 136 1.93 -12.03 6.90
C ILE A 136 2.73 -11.50 5.71
N TYR A 137 2.15 -10.57 4.95
CA TYR A 137 2.71 -9.76 3.85
C TYR A 137 4.00 -10.29 3.20
N GLY A 138 5.18 -9.94 3.75
CA GLY A 138 6.49 -10.29 3.21
C GLY A 138 6.72 -11.78 3.13
N TYR A 139 6.19 -12.55 4.10
CA TYR A 139 6.23 -14.00 4.02
C TYR A 139 5.52 -14.51 2.77
N GLN A 140 4.30 -14.04 2.49
CA GLN A 140 3.56 -14.44 1.30
C GLN A 140 4.27 -13.99 0.02
N TRP A 141 4.92 -12.83 0.03
CA TRP A 141 5.68 -12.35 -1.14
C TRP A 141 6.86 -13.25 -1.49
N ARG A 142 7.52 -13.80 -0.47
CA ARG A 142 8.78 -14.55 -0.62
C ARG A 142 8.63 -16.08 -0.50
N HIS A 143 7.59 -16.54 0.18
CA HIS A 143 7.38 -17.94 0.54
C HIS A 143 5.91 -18.34 0.44
N PHE A 144 5.23 -17.91 -0.62
CA PHE A 144 3.79 -18.15 -0.76
C PHE A 144 3.46 -19.63 -0.62
N ASN A 145 2.53 -19.91 0.30
CA ASN A 145 2.04 -21.25 0.62
C ASN A 145 3.09 -22.22 1.21
N ALA A 146 4.29 -21.77 1.58
CA ALA A 146 5.21 -22.60 2.35
C ALA A 146 4.66 -22.83 3.78
N PRO A 147 4.97 -23.96 4.44
CA PRO A 147 4.65 -24.18 5.84
C PRO A 147 5.32 -23.12 6.72
N TYR A 148 4.53 -22.49 7.62
CA TYR A 148 5.06 -21.49 8.53
C TYR A 148 5.47 -22.14 9.86
N HIS A 149 6.72 -21.93 10.29
CA HIS A 149 7.27 -22.47 11.54
C HIS A 149 7.45 -21.39 12.58
N VAL A 150 6.61 -21.44 13.63
CA VAL A 150 6.55 -20.42 14.69
C VAL A 150 7.84 -20.28 15.51
N ARG A 151 8.62 -21.38 15.66
CA ARG A 151 9.80 -21.39 16.54
C ARG A 151 11.01 -20.63 16.02
N SER A 152 11.12 -20.45 14.72
CA SER A 152 12.27 -19.78 14.09
C SER A 152 12.01 -18.32 13.75
N GLY A 153 10.75 -17.89 13.69
CA GLY A 153 10.38 -16.52 13.26
C GLY A 153 10.88 -16.16 11.85
N ASN A 154 11.89 -16.88 11.42
CA ASN A 154 12.46 -16.92 10.09
C ASN A 154 12.38 -18.34 9.61
N ILE A 155 11.84 -18.52 8.48
CA ILE A 155 11.86 -19.76 7.80
C ILE A 155 13.23 -19.92 7.24
N LEU A 156 13.73 -21.04 7.31
CA LEU A 156 14.43 -21.54 6.13
C LEU A 156 14.91 -22.94 6.46
N ASP A 157 14.01 -23.86 6.30
CA ASP A 157 14.41 -25.15 5.77
C ASP A 157 14.51 -24.93 4.26
N GLU A 158 15.68 -25.08 3.65
CA GLU A 158 15.96 -24.90 2.22
C GLU A 158 15.11 -25.82 1.31
N ASN A 159 14.36 -26.73 1.91
CA ASN A 159 13.46 -27.69 1.26
C ASN A 159 11.98 -27.26 1.25
N GLN A 160 11.63 -26.02 1.59
CA GLN A 160 10.23 -25.61 1.64
C GLN A 160 9.71 -25.20 0.24
N ASN A 161 8.70 -25.93 -0.23
CA ASN A 161 8.02 -25.78 -1.52
C ASN A 161 7.12 -24.53 -1.62
N GLY A 162 7.60 -23.38 -1.22
CA GLY A 162 6.88 -22.12 -1.38
C GLY A 162 7.25 -21.41 -2.68
N ILE A 163 6.42 -20.43 -3.08
CA ILE A 163 6.68 -19.62 -4.29
C ILE A 163 7.24 -18.26 -3.86
N ASP A 164 8.44 -17.92 -4.31
CA ASP A 164 8.98 -16.57 -4.22
C ASP A 164 8.39 -15.70 -5.34
N GLN A 165 7.25 -15.05 -5.06
CA GLN A 165 6.54 -14.20 -6.02
C GLN A 165 7.36 -12.97 -6.41
N LEU A 166 8.07 -12.37 -5.44
CA LEU A 166 8.87 -11.17 -5.68
C LEU A 166 10.06 -11.48 -6.59
N HIS A 167 10.75 -12.60 -6.36
CA HIS A 167 11.85 -13.05 -7.22
C HIS A 167 11.34 -13.30 -8.64
N TYR A 168 10.22 -14.04 -8.78
CA TYR A 168 9.60 -14.28 -10.08
C TYR A 168 9.31 -12.97 -10.84
N ILE A 169 8.71 -11.97 -10.17
CA ILE A 169 8.42 -10.68 -10.79
C ILE A 169 9.71 -9.98 -11.25
N ILE A 170 10.75 -9.98 -10.41
CA ILE A 170 12.03 -9.35 -10.73
C ILE A 170 12.65 -10.00 -11.99
N GLU A 171 12.65 -11.33 -12.06
CA GLU A 171 13.18 -12.06 -13.23
C GLU A 171 12.39 -11.74 -14.51
N GLN A 172 11.06 -11.66 -14.40
CA GLN A 172 10.23 -11.29 -15.56
C GLN A 172 10.47 -9.82 -15.99
N LEU A 173 10.59 -8.89 -15.03
CA LEU A 173 10.82 -7.47 -15.32
C LEU A 173 12.20 -7.21 -15.94
N LYS A 174 13.22 -7.96 -15.55
CA LYS A 174 14.57 -7.87 -16.14
C LYS A 174 14.63 -8.38 -17.58
N ASN A 175 13.76 -9.31 -17.95
CA ASN A 175 13.76 -9.93 -19.28
C ASN A 175 12.88 -9.14 -20.26
N PRO A 176 13.46 -8.54 -21.34
CA PRO A 176 12.70 -7.78 -22.34
C PRO A 176 11.58 -8.59 -23.02
N ALA A 177 11.71 -9.91 -23.14
CA ALA A 177 10.72 -10.75 -23.79
C ALA A 177 9.48 -11.01 -22.92
N THR A 178 9.57 -10.84 -21.59
CA THR A 178 8.50 -11.20 -20.66
C THR A 178 8.03 -10.04 -19.78
N ARG A 179 8.75 -8.90 -19.73
CA ARG A 179 8.46 -7.75 -18.85
C ARG A 179 7.09 -7.11 -19.07
N ASN A 180 6.46 -7.31 -20.21
CA ASN A 180 5.11 -6.83 -20.56
C ASN A 180 4.01 -7.87 -20.28
N SER A 181 4.34 -8.96 -19.58
CA SER A 181 3.36 -9.99 -19.21
C SER A 181 2.26 -9.42 -18.31
N ARG A 182 1.00 -9.74 -18.61
CA ARG A 182 -0.17 -9.42 -17.79
C ARG A 182 -0.32 -10.30 -16.55
N ARG A 183 0.64 -11.20 -16.28
CA ARG A 183 0.66 -12.14 -15.16
C ARG A 183 1.62 -11.74 -14.05
N LEU A 184 2.14 -10.52 -14.06
CA LEU A 184 3.04 -9.99 -13.03
C LEU A 184 2.21 -9.58 -11.80
N ILE A 185 1.71 -10.57 -11.08
CA ILE A 185 0.84 -10.40 -9.91
C ILE A 185 1.56 -10.96 -8.69
N MET A 186 1.52 -10.21 -7.58
CA MET A 186 1.99 -10.60 -6.27
C MET A 186 0.86 -10.45 -5.26
N THR A 187 0.53 -11.53 -4.53
CA THR A 187 -0.55 -11.54 -3.54
C THR A 187 -0.03 -11.86 -2.15
N ALA A 188 -0.55 -11.14 -1.15
CA ALA A 188 -0.36 -11.47 0.25
C ALA A 188 -1.54 -12.26 0.84
N TRP A 189 -2.65 -12.34 0.12
CA TRP A 189 -3.86 -13.03 0.56
C TRP A 189 -3.77 -14.53 0.28
N ASN A 190 -3.60 -15.31 1.35
CA ASN A 190 -3.55 -16.77 1.26
C ASN A 190 -4.63 -17.36 2.18
N PRO A 191 -5.80 -17.78 1.63
CA PRO A 191 -6.91 -18.32 2.42
C PRO A 191 -6.53 -19.51 3.31
N CYS A 192 -5.53 -20.30 2.92
CA CYS A 192 -5.06 -21.45 3.68
C CYS A 192 -4.27 -21.09 4.95
N GLN A 193 -3.85 -19.83 5.08
CA GLN A 193 -2.98 -19.39 6.17
C GLN A 193 -3.51 -18.16 6.94
N LEU A 194 -4.68 -17.61 6.60
CA LEU A 194 -5.24 -16.42 7.26
C LEU A 194 -5.37 -16.60 8.77
N ASN A 195 -5.75 -17.78 9.21
CA ASN A 195 -5.90 -18.12 10.63
C ASN A 195 -4.58 -18.25 11.41
N LYS A 196 -3.43 -18.16 10.71
CA LYS A 196 -2.08 -18.15 11.28
C LYS A 196 -1.47 -16.75 11.31
N MET A 197 -2.17 -15.74 10.82
CA MET A 197 -1.72 -14.36 10.72
C MET A 197 -2.30 -13.54 11.87
N VAL A 198 -1.48 -12.76 12.56
CA VAL A 198 -2.00 -11.83 13.60
C VAL A 198 -2.93 -10.79 12.99
N LEU A 199 -2.71 -10.43 11.73
CA LEU A 199 -3.60 -9.55 10.98
C LEU A 199 -3.67 -10.01 9.52
N PRO A 200 -4.84 -10.45 9.01
CA PRO A 200 -5.04 -10.73 7.60
C PRO A 200 -4.68 -9.52 6.73
N PRO A 201 -3.90 -9.69 5.65
CA PRO A 201 -3.38 -8.58 4.86
C PRO A 201 -4.48 -7.64 4.36
N CYS A 202 -4.32 -6.34 4.61
CA CYS A 202 -5.16 -5.30 4.00
C CYS A 202 -4.77 -5.07 2.54
N HIS A 203 -3.47 -5.00 2.24
CA HIS A 203 -2.94 -5.00 0.88
C HIS A 203 -3.02 -6.42 0.32
N VAL A 204 -4.08 -6.70 -0.43
CA VAL A 204 -4.41 -8.06 -0.88
C VAL A 204 -3.46 -8.50 -1.97
N MET A 205 -3.29 -7.66 -2.99
CA MET A 205 -2.44 -7.96 -4.15
C MET A 205 -1.98 -6.69 -4.85
N CYS A 206 -0.88 -6.81 -5.59
CA CYS A 206 -0.48 -5.82 -6.57
C CYS A 206 -0.14 -6.49 -7.91
N GLN A 207 -0.31 -5.72 -8.98
CA GLN A 207 0.04 -6.12 -10.35
C GLN A 207 0.97 -5.08 -10.94
N PHE A 208 1.98 -5.55 -11.65
CA PHE A 208 2.92 -4.70 -12.36
C PHE A 208 2.65 -4.76 -13.86
N ASN A 209 2.91 -3.64 -14.53
CA ASN A 209 2.81 -3.53 -15.98
C ASN A 209 3.91 -2.63 -16.53
N VAL A 210 4.50 -3.03 -17.67
CA VAL A 210 5.53 -2.21 -18.34
C VAL A 210 4.94 -1.67 -19.63
N HIS A 211 4.96 -0.34 -19.76
CA HIS A 211 4.54 0.39 -20.95
C HIS A 211 5.76 0.89 -21.74
N ASP A 212 5.62 1.12 -23.03
CA ASP A 212 6.64 1.70 -23.92
C ASP A 212 8.04 1.06 -23.71
N GLY A 213 8.06 -0.22 -23.37
CA GLY A 213 9.29 -1.01 -23.21
C GLY A 213 10.03 -0.83 -21.87
N ASN A 214 9.88 0.28 -21.15
CA ASN A 214 10.64 0.53 -19.92
C ASN A 214 9.87 1.23 -18.78
N LYS A 215 8.62 1.69 -18.97
CA LYS A 215 7.84 2.43 -17.97
C LYS A 215 7.06 1.49 -17.07
N LEU A 216 7.48 1.37 -15.82
CA LEU A 216 6.86 0.46 -14.83
C LEU A 216 5.74 1.14 -14.09
N SER A 217 4.54 0.55 -14.16
CA SER A 217 3.38 0.89 -13.34
C SER A 217 3.10 -0.20 -12.32
N CYS A 218 2.58 0.20 -11.16
CA CYS A 218 2.07 -0.71 -10.13
C CYS A 218 0.61 -0.39 -9.86
N CYS A 219 -0.24 -1.41 -9.84
CA CYS A 219 -1.63 -1.34 -9.41
C CYS A 219 -1.80 -2.19 -8.16
N MET A 220 -2.32 -1.62 -7.07
CA MET A 220 -2.54 -2.32 -5.80
C MET A 220 -4.01 -2.31 -5.43
N TYR A 221 -4.54 -3.46 -4.98
CA TYR A 221 -5.85 -3.57 -4.38
C TYR A 221 -5.74 -3.76 -2.87
N GLN A 222 -6.40 -2.88 -2.13
CA GLN A 222 -6.51 -2.96 -0.67
C GLN A 222 -7.97 -3.16 -0.27
N ARG A 223 -8.25 -4.24 0.48
CA ARG A 223 -9.62 -4.61 0.87
C ARG A 223 -10.24 -3.70 1.93
N SER A 224 -9.42 -3.11 2.79
CA SER A 224 -9.84 -2.30 3.94
C SER A 224 -8.81 -1.22 4.20
N VAL A 225 -9.25 0.03 4.26
CA VAL A 225 -8.40 1.22 4.30
C VAL A 225 -8.88 2.16 5.40
N ASP A 226 -8.09 2.28 6.47
CA ASP A 226 -8.15 3.43 7.36
C ASP A 226 -7.60 4.64 6.61
N VAL A 227 -8.49 5.46 6.07
CA VAL A 227 -8.10 6.52 5.13
C VAL A 227 -7.22 7.57 5.80
N PRO A 228 -7.51 8.07 7.02
CA PRO A 228 -6.64 9.03 7.68
C PRO A 228 -5.27 8.48 8.07
N VAL A 229 -5.17 7.27 8.56
CA VAL A 229 -3.94 6.74 9.17
C VAL A 229 -3.18 5.84 8.20
N GLY A 230 -3.86 4.83 7.63
CA GLY A 230 -3.23 3.79 6.81
C GLY A 230 -2.91 4.26 5.40
N SER A 231 -3.85 4.94 4.70
CA SER A 231 -3.66 5.22 3.27
C SER A 231 -2.44 6.09 2.95
N PRO A 232 -2.03 7.11 3.75
CA PRO A 232 -0.80 7.85 3.50
C PRO A 232 0.46 6.99 3.50
N PHE A 233 0.52 6.00 4.40
CA PHE A 233 1.60 5.02 4.46
C PHE A 233 1.57 4.09 3.24
N ASN A 234 0.38 3.62 2.85
CA ASN A 234 0.22 2.68 1.75
C ASN A 234 0.57 3.33 0.41
N ILE A 235 0.16 4.59 0.18
CA ILE A 235 0.53 5.37 -1.00
C ILE A 235 2.05 5.49 -1.10
N ALA A 236 2.73 5.89 -0.02
CA ALA A 236 4.17 6.02 0.01
C ALA A 236 4.86 4.66 -0.20
N SER A 237 4.43 3.62 0.51
CA SER A 237 5.05 2.28 0.49
C SER A 237 5.05 1.66 -0.91
N TYR A 238 3.89 1.64 -1.61
CA TYR A 238 3.82 1.06 -2.95
C TYR A 238 4.46 1.94 -4.02
N SER A 239 4.54 3.25 -3.79
CA SER A 239 5.34 4.15 -4.63
C SER A 239 6.83 3.86 -4.47
N PHE A 240 7.33 3.68 -3.24
CA PHE A 240 8.71 3.20 -2.99
C PHE A 240 8.97 1.85 -3.66
N LEU A 241 8.05 0.88 -3.52
CA LEU A 241 8.19 -0.44 -4.16
C LEU A 241 8.31 -0.32 -5.68
N THR A 242 7.50 0.54 -6.30
CA THR A 242 7.52 0.73 -7.75
C THR A 242 8.84 1.37 -8.21
N HIS A 243 9.32 2.40 -7.52
CA HIS A 243 10.62 3.00 -7.79
C HIS A 243 11.77 2.02 -7.59
N LEU A 244 11.72 1.24 -6.51
CA LEU A 244 12.75 0.25 -6.19
C LEU A 244 12.83 -0.83 -7.26
N LEU A 245 11.70 -1.42 -7.66
CA LEU A 245 11.67 -2.44 -8.70
C LEU A 245 12.10 -1.87 -10.06
N ALA A 246 11.68 -0.64 -10.38
CA ALA A 246 12.13 0.04 -11.59
C ALA A 246 13.66 0.19 -11.60
N LYS A 247 14.26 0.75 -10.55
CA LYS A 247 15.73 0.91 -10.41
C LYS A 247 16.45 -0.43 -10.47
N HIS A 248 15.96 -1.44 -9.73
CA HIS A 248 16.58 -2.76 -9.64
C HIS A 248 16.57 -3.50 -10.98
N CYS A 249 15.49 -3.36 -11.75
CA CYS A 249 15.30 -4.05 -13.03
C CYS A 249 15.75 -3.23 -14.27
N GLY A 250 16.26 -2.01 -14.07
CA GLY A 250 16.67 -1.15 -15.19
C GLY A 250 15.50 -0.55 -15.97
N LEU A 251 14.40 -0.25 -15.28
CA LEU A 251 13.18 0.38 -15.79
C LEU A 251 13.03 1.78 -15.20
N GLU A 252 12.00 2.51 -15.65
CA GLU A 252 11.60 3.82 -15.14
C GLU A 252 10.27 3.71 -14.39
N ALA A 253 10.20 4.22 -13.16
CA ALA A 253 8.93 4.31 -12.43
C ALA A 253 7.98 5.28 -13.15
N TYR A 254 6.74 4.84 -13.40
CA TYR A 254 5.79 5.59 -14.21
C TYR A 254 4.58 6.06 -13.44
N GLU A 255 3.85 5.15 -12.78
CA GLU A 255 2.68 5.48 -11.99
C GLU A 255 2.37 4.42 -10.93
N PHE A 256 1.67 4.86 -9.89
CA PHE A 256 1.03 4.01 -8.91
C PHE A 256 -0.49 4.19 -8.97
N ILE A 257 -1.22 3.08 -9.11
CA ILE A 257 -2.68 3.05 -9.10
C ILE A 257 -3.14 2.30 -7.85
N TYR A 258 -4.02 2.92 -7.10
CA TYR A 258 -4.50 2.41 -5.82
C TYR A 258 -6.01 2.15 -5.91
N PHE A 259 -6.42 0.88 -5.85
CA PHE A 259 -7.81 0.47 -5.75
C PHE A 259 -8.13 0.06 -4.31
N MET A 260 -9.28 0.49 -3.82
CA MET A 260 -9.69 0.31 -2.43
C MET A 260 -11.09 -0.30 -2.36
N GLY A 261 -11.27 -1.25 -1.42
CA GLY A 261 -12.56 -1.80 -1.08
C GLY A 261 -13.29 -0.94 -0.04
N ASN A 262 -13.33 -1.37 1.22
CA ASN A 262 -13.91 -0.57 2.30
C ASN A 262 -12.97 0.59 2.68
N CYS A 263 -13.37 1.82 2.39
CA CYS A 263 -12.68 3.05 2.76
C CYS A 263 -13.39 3.66 3.96
N HIS A 264 -12.69 3.77 5.10
CA HIS A 264 -13.32 4.22 6.34
C HIS A 264 -12.51 5.23 7.11
N ILE A 265 -13.22 5.97 7.96
CA ILE A 265 -12.69 6.89 8.98
C ILE A 265 -13.35 6.47 10.30
N TYR A 266 -12.55 6.20 11.34
CA TYR A 266 -13.07 5.93 12.67
C TYR A 266 -13.81 7.13 13.23
N GLU A 267 -14.90 6.90 13.97
CA GLU A 267 -15.75 7.96 14.51
C GLU A 267 -14.95 9.00 15.32
N GLU A 268 -13.99 8.54 16.13
CA GLU A 268 -13.12 9.41 16.92
C GLU A 268 -12.14 10.27 16.10
N HIS A 269 -11.98 9.98 14.78
CA HIS A 269 -11.14 10.75 13.87
C HIS A 269 -11.92 11.77 13.03
N LEU A 270 -13.28 11.73 13.03
CA LEU A 270 -14.11 12.53 12.14
C LEU A 270 -13.90 14.03 12.30
N ASP A 271 -13.68 14.51 13.53
CA ASP A 271 -13.49 15.94 13.75
C ASP A 271 -12.06 16.41 13.44
N VAL A 272 -11.06 15.64 13.84
CA VAL A 272 -9.66 16.01 13.61
C VAL A 272 -9.28 16.00 12.13
N ILE A 273 -9.94 15.16 11.33
CA ILE A 273 -9.61 15.07 9.89
C ILE A 273 -10.13 16.27 9.08
N LYS A 274 -11.13 16.99 9.60
CA LYS A 274 -11.63 18.24 8.98
C LYS A 274 -10.54 19.29 8.86
N GLU A 275 -9.64 19.36 9.83
CA GLU A 275 -8.49 20.27 9.77
C GLU A 275 -7.60 19.99 8.53
N GLN A 276 -7.43 18.71 8.17
CA GLN A 276 -6.62 18.37 6.99
C GLN A 276 -7.26 18.82 5.69
N LEU A 277 -8.60 18.84 5.61
CA LEU A 277 -9.33 19.28 4.42
C LEU A 277 -9.17 20.76 4.12
N GLU A 278 -8.87 21.59 5.14
CA GLU A 278 -8.63 23.04 4.97
C GLU A 278 -7.22 23.35 4.45
N ARG A 279 -6.32 22.34 4.45
CA ARG A 279 -4.92 22.52 4.08
C ARG A 279 -4.73 22.38 2.57
N GLN A 280 -3.97 23.30 1.97
CA GLN A 280 -3.62 23.23 0.56
C GLN A 280 -2.45 22.26 0.34
N PRO A 281 -2.56 21.28 -0.59
CA PRO A 281 -1.44 20.45 -0.97
C PRO A 281 -0.24 21.26 -1.48
N LEU A 282 0.97 20.80 -1.09
CA LEU A 282 2.23 21.28 -1.62
C LEU A 282 2.72 20.34 -2.72
N GLU A 283 3.80 20.69 -3.40
CA GLU A 283 4.42 19.79 -4.39
C GLU A 283 4.94 18.52 -3.73
N PHE A 284 4.72 17.38 -4.40
CA PHE A 284 5.32 16.12 -3.98
C PHE A 284 6.83 16.16 -4.11
N PRO A 285 7.57 15.55 -3.17
CA PRO A 285 9.01 15.43 -3.24
C PRO A 285 9.48 14.53 -4.38
N ASN A 286 10.79 14.53 -4.59
CA ASN A 286 11.46 13.62 -5.49
C ASN A 286 12.27 12.57 -4.71
N LEU A 287 12.26 11.35 -5.22
CA LEU A 287 13.05 10.22 -4.77
C LEU A 287 14.16 9.93 -5.76
N GLU A 288 15.37 9.77 -5.26
CA GLU A 288 16.48 9.15 -5.97
C GLU A 288 16.95 7.92 -5.19
N ILE A 289 17.09 6.78 -5.87
CA ILE A 289 17.76 5.61 -5.31
C ILE A 289 19.21 5.68 -5.76
N ILE A 290 20.08 6.11 -4.84
CA ILE A 290 21.47 6.48 -5.13
C ILE A 290 22.38 5.26 -5.35
N ASN A 291 22.08 4.14 -4.68
CA ASN A 291 22.84 2.90 -4.85
C ASN A 291 21.95 1.82 -5.45
N LYS A 292 22.40 1.20 -6.53
CA LYS A 292 21.79 -0.02 -7.06
C LYS A 292 22.48 -1.22 -6.41
N ARG A 293 21.69 -2.10 -5.77
CA ARG A 293 22.16 -3.34 -5.16
C ARG A 293 21.96 -4.51 -6.13
N GLU A 294 22.80 -5.52 -6.01
CA GLU A 294 22.67 -6.76 -6.80
C GLU A 294 21.50 -7.61 -6.31
N ASN A 295 21.36 -7.74 -4.99
CA ASN A 295 20.26 -8.46 -4.37
C ASN A 295 19.20 -7.47 -3.86
N ILE A 296 17.91 -7.77 -4.11
CA ILE A 296 16.80 -6.93 -3.68
C ILE A 296 16.70 -6.83 -2.14
N ASN A 297 17.23 -7.81 -1.42
CA ASN A 297 17.22 -7.84 0.05
C ASN A 297 18.26 -6.89 0.68
N ASP A 298 19.27 -6.44 -0.10
CA ASP A 298 20.41 -5.66 0.42
C ASP A 298 20.15 -4.15 0.45
N TYR A 299 19.00 -3.71 -0.07
CA TYR A 299 18.65 -2.29 0.01
C TYR A 299 18.37 -1.88 1.45
N ILE A 300 18.91 -0.71 1.81
CA ILE A 300 18.75 -0.07 3.11
C ILE A 300 18.16 1.33 2.95
N VAL A 301 17.68 1.93 4.02
CA VAL A 301 17.05 3.27 3.99
C VAL A 301 17.95 4.33 3.38
N ASP A 302 19.26 4.24 3.64
CA ASP A 302 20.25 5.23 3.16
C ASP A 302 20.50 5.15 1.65
N ASP A 303 20.01 4.11 0.96
CA ASP A 303 20.02 4.05 -0.50
C ASP A 303 18.95 4.96 -1.13
N PHE A 304 18.00 5.49 -0.33
CA PHE A 304 16.86 6.28 -0.78
C PHE A 304 17.00 7.74 -0.32
N GLN A 305 17.20 8.63 -1.25
CA GLN A 305 17.30 10.06 -0.99
C GLN A 305 16.01 10.77 -1.41
N ILE A 306 15.34 11.40 -0.43
CA ILE A 306 14.16 12.25 -0.66
C ILE A 306 14.61 13.71 -0.66
N THR A 307 14.27 14.43 -1.73
CA THR A 307 14.56 15.86 -1.87
C THR A 307 13.29 16.67 -2.05
N GLY A 308 13.26 17.87 -1.46
CA GLY A 308 12.14 18.79 -1.60
C GLY A 308 10.89 18.46 -0.76
N TYR A 309 10.93 17.48 0.17
CA TYR A 309 9.77 17.20 1.00
C TYR A 309 9.46 18.33 1.96
N LYS A 310 8.32 18.97 1.72
CA LYS A 310 7.70 19.96 2.61
C LYS A 310 6.29 19.50 2.93
N SER A 311 5.83 19.73 4.14
CA SER A 311 4.49 19.36 4.56
C SER A 311 3.95 20.35 5.59
N HIS A 312 2.63 20.38 5.71
CA HIS A 312 2.00 20.93 6.90
C HIS A 312 2.38 20.12 8.14
N GLU A 313 2.10 20.68 9.31
CA GLU A 313 2.36 20.03 10.59
C GLU A 313 1.64 18.66 10.71
N ALA A 314 2.20 17.79 11.55
CA ALA A 314 1.59 16.49 11.82
C ALA A 314 0.22 16.67 12.48
N ILE A 315 -0.75 15.88 12.05
CA ILE A 315 -2.04 15.72 12.72
C ILE A 315 -1.93 14.50 13.63
N LYS A 316 -2.14 14.69 14.93
CA LYS A 316 -2.11 13.60 15.91
C LYS A 316 -3.40 12.79 15.80
N ILE A 317 -3.33 11.64 15.16
CA ILE A 317 -4.42 10.68 15.04
C ILE A 317 -3.94 9.38 15.67
N LYS A 318 -4.71 8.82 16.62
CA LYS A 318 -4.38 7.56 17.25
C LYS A 318 -4.63 6.41 16.26
N MET A 319 -3.69 5.48 16.14
CA MET A 319 -3.92 4.25 15.40
C MET A 319 -4.88 3.36 16.18
N ILE A 320 -5.87 2.77 15.50
CA ILE A 320 -6.83 1.82 16.07
C ILE A 320 -6.51 0.46 15.48
N ALA A 321 -6.21 -0.53 16.33
CA ALA A 321 -5.73 -1.86 15.94
C ALA A 321 -6.81 -2.94 16.00
#